data_6a81693ba1cd0571ce92f237b225d315
#
_entry.id   6a81693ba1cd0571ce92f237b225d315
#
_cell.length_a   1.000
_cell.length_b   1.000
_cell.length_c   1.000
_cell.angle_alpha   90.00
_cell.angle_beta   90.00
_cell.angle_gamma   90.00
#
_symmetry.space_group_name_H-M   'P 1'
#
loop_
_entity.id
_entity.type
_entity.pdbx_description
1 polymer ?
#
loop_
_entity_poly.entity_id
_entity_poly.type
_entity_poly.pdbx_seq_one_letter_code
_entity_poly.pdbx_strand_id
1 'polypeptide(L)'
;MCGLSRKNVYQKKLTYKKIRSKYHIKTGNNIESYTKKQLRIPSLEEYLSICKRYHMKPVIEIKQKMKKDTIKRLYQSLKKAKMQDQAVVTCKYKQQLTYMRKYAHKMPLEYVRHDFTQNDLSWMKKYHINVSIDKNILSDDMIQLFETNNIKINIWTINNKDQLYNFTNKGIKIVTSDDVLWKE
;
A
#
# COMPACT_ATOMS: atom_id res chain seq x y z
N MET A 1 9.87 -8.21 2.96
CA MET A 1 9.68 -8.30 1.49
C MET A 1 9.64 -9.76 1.08
N CYS A 2 8.54 -10.23 0.50
CA CYS A 2 8.53 -11.57 -0.10
C CYS A 2 9.58 -11.62 -1.19
N GLY A 3 10.63 -12.41 -0.98
CA GLY A 3 11.75 -12.59 -1.91
C GLY A 3 11.38 -13.36 -3.18
N LEU A 4 10.54 -12.78 -4.00
CA LEU A 4 10.42 -13.18 -5.39
C LEU A 4 11.60 -12.54 -6.11
N SER A 5 12.53 -13.38 -6.60
CA SER A 5 13.64 -12.93 -7.46
C SER A 5 13.11 -11.97 -8.52
N ARG A 6 13.47 -10.69 -8.39
CA ARG A 6 12.90 -9.58 -9.19
C ARG A 6 13.16 -9.68 -10.69
N LYS A 7 14.11 -10.48 -11.14
CA LYS A 7 14.58 -10.45 -12.53
C LYS A 7 13.69 -11.12 -13.57
N ASN A 8 12.75 -12.00 -13.21
CA ASN A 8 12.06 -12.83 -14.21
C ASN A 8 10.51 -12.77 -14.24
N VAL A 9 9.85 -12.12 -13.28
CA VAL A 9 8.38 -12.12 -13.22
C VAL A 9 7.77 -11.00 -14.08
N TYR A 10 8.48 -9.90 -14.30
CA TYR A 10 7.99 -8.74 -15.04
C TYR A 10 7.95 -8.91 -16.57
N GLN A 11 8.69 -9.86 -17.12
CA GLN A 11 8.80 -10.03 -18.58
C GLN A 11 7.84 -11.08 -19.16
N LYS A 12 7.16 -11.87 -18.34
CA LYS A 12 6.22 -12.91 -18.84
C LYS A 12 4.80 -12.52 -18.48
N LYS A 13 3.92 -12.44 -19.48
CA LYS A 13 2.46 -12.35 -19.29
C LYS A 13 1.95 -13.64 -18.62
N LEU A 14 2.07 -13.70 -17.29
CA LEU A 14 1.61 -14.85 -16.51
C LEU A 14 0.17 -14.64 -16.08
N THR A 15 -0.66 -15.65 -16.26
CA THR A 15 -2.00 -15.64 -15.67
C THR A 15 -1.91 -15.87 -14.16
N TYR A 16 -2.89 -15.37 -13.41
CA TYR A 16 -2.97 -15.60 -11.95
C TYR A 16 -2.91 -17.10 -11.61
N LYS A 17 -3.61 -17.96 -12.36
CA LYS A 17 -3.57 -19.41 -12.19
C LYS A 17 -2.13 -19.96 -12.28
N LYS A 18 -1.36 -19.48 -13.26
CA LYS A 18 0.05 -19.88 -13.46
C LYS A 18 0.97 -19.34 -12.37
N ILE A 19 0.75 -18.09 -11.92
CA ILE A 19 1.48 -17.52 -10.80
C ILE A 19 1.25 -18.37 -9.54
N ARG A 20 0.01 -18.64 -9.21
CA ARG A 20 -0.39 -19.35 -8.00
C ARG A 20 0.05 -20.83 -7.97
N SER A 21 0.17 -21.49 -9.14
CA SER A 21 0.64 -22.88 -9.22
C SER A 21 2.16 -23.01 -9.13
N LYS A 22 2.92 -21.98 -9.57
CA LYS A 22 4.37 -22.05 -9.69
C LYS A 22 5.15 -21.31 -8.59
N TYR A 23 4.53 -20.29 -8.00
CA TYR A 23 5.20 -19.40 -7.05
C TYR A 23 4.55 -19.47 -5.67
N HIS A 24 5.40 -19.55 -4.66
CA HIS A 24 5.00 -19.53 -3.26
C HIS A 24 6.07 -18.79 -2.44
N ILE A 25 5.75 -18.44 -1.23
CA ILE A 25 6.69 -17.80 -0.30
C ILE A 25 7.79 -18.83 0.01
N LYS A 26 9.06 -18.42 -0.12
CA LYS A 26 10.24 -19.29 0.09
C LYS A 26 11.11 -18.86 1.25
N THR A 27 10.85 -17.70 1.83
CA THR A 27 11.68 -17.11 2.89
C THR A 27 10.82 -16.66 4.05
N GLY A 28 11.29 -16.87 5.23
CA GLY A 28 10.63 -16.49 6.48
C GLY A 28 11.03 -17.45 7.60
N ASN A 29 10.94 -16.99 8.84
CA ASN A 29 11.18 -17.84 10.00
C ASN A 29 10.13 -18.96 10.06
N ASN A 30 10.57 -20.18 10.34
CA ASN A 30 9.71 -21.36 10.45
C ASN A 30 8.87 -21.68 9.21
N ILE A 31 9.38 -21.39 8.00
CA ILE A 31 8.64 -21.62 6.75
C ILE A 31 8.22 -23.08 6.57
N GLU A 32 8.99 -24.01 7.14
CA GLU A 32 8.75 -25.46 7.08
C GLU A 32 7.51 -25.88 7.88
N SER A 33 7.08 -25.08 8.85
CA SER A 33 5.86 -25.33 9.63
C SER A 33 4.56 -25.00 8.87
N TYR A 34 4.67 -24.36 7.70
CA TYR A 34 3.51 -23.97 6.90
C TYR A 34 3.25 -24.93 5.74
N THR A 35 1.99 -25.21 5.49
CA THR A 35 1.56 -26.03 4.35
C THR A 35 1.77 -25.26 3.03
N LYS A 36 1.91 -25.98 1.92
CA LYS A 36 1.96 -25.38 0.56
C LYS A 36 0.76 -24.45 0.29
N LYS A 37 -0.40 -24.73 0.87
CA LYS A 37 -1.61 -23.91 0.75
C LYS A 37 -1.45 -22.57 1.44
N GLN A 38 -0.81 -22.52 2.59
CA GLN A 38 -0.55 -21.29 3.35
C GLN A 38 0.53 -20.40 2.70
N LEU A 39 1.51 -21.04 2.03
CA LEU A 39 2.63 -20.35 1.38
C LEU A 39 2.30 -19.83 -0.03
N ARG A 40 1.14 -20.13 -0.58
CA ARG A 40 0.76 -19.67 -1.92
C ARG A 40 0.42 -18.17 -1.94
N ILE A 41 0.60 -17.54 -3.10
CA ILE A 41 0.19 -16.14 -3.31
C ILE A 41 -1.34 -16.05 -3.21
N PRO A 42 -1.90 -15.27 -2.28
CA PRO A 42 -3.35 -15.15 -2.10
C PRO A 42 -4.00 -14.39 -3.27
N SER A 43 -5.28 -14.64 -3.49
CA SER A 43 -6.10 -13.74 -4.30
C SER A 43 -6.45 -12.47 -3.50
N LEU A 44 -6.96 -11.45 -4.20
CA LEU A 44 -7.46 -10.25 -3.51
C LEU A 44 -8.59 -10.61 -2.54
N GLU A 45 -9.50 -11.50 -2.94
CA GLU A 45 -10.62 -11.94 -2.11
C GLU A 45 -10.16 -12.68 -0.86
N GLU A 46 -9.15 -13.55 -0.98
CA GLU A 46 -8.55 -14.24 0.16
C GLU A 46 -7.87 -13.24 1.12
N TYR A 47 -7.12 -12.29 0.57
CA TYR A 47 -6.49 -11.22 1.36
C TYR A 47 -7.55 -10.38 2.12
N LEU A 48 -8.59 -9.92 1.43
CA LEU A 48 -9.67 -9.13 2.05
C LEU A 48 -10.43 -9.94 3.11
N SER A 49 -10.63 -11.24 2.88
CA SER A 49 -11.25 -12.14 3.85
C SER A 49 -10.42 -12.24 5.14
N ILE A 50 -9.10 -12.32 5.02
CA ILE A 50 -8.17 -12.33 6.16
C ILE A 50 -8.24 -11.00 6.90
N CYS A 51 -8.11 -9.88 6.19
CA CYS A 51 -8.21 -8.56 6.81
C CYS A 51 -9.52 -8.40 7.61
N LYS A 52 -10.64 -8.84 7.02
CA LYS A 52 -11.95 -8.78 7.68
C LYS A 52 -11.99 -9.66 8.94
N ARG A 53 -11.47 -10.89 8.88
CA ARG A 53 -11.44 -11.82 10.01
C ARG A 53 -10.68 -11.27 11.20
N TYR A 54 -9.57 -10.57 10.94
CA TYR A 54 -8.70 -10.03 11.98
C TYR A 54 -8.89 -8.54 12.24
N HIS A 55 -9.99 -7.95 11.76
CA HIS A 55 -10.30 -6.52 11.91
C HIS A 55 -9.19 -5.58 11.41
N MET A 56 -8.44 -6.00 10.41
CA MET A 56 -7.34 -5.25 9.82
C MET A 56 -7.83 -4.38 8.65
N LYS A 57 -7.26 -3.20 8.50
CA LYS A 57 -7.49 -2.34 7.33
C LYS A 57 -6.63 -2.81 6.17
N PRO A 58 -7.21 -3.20 5.01
CA PRO A 58 -6.42 -3.59 3.86
C PRO A 58 -5.74 -2.38 3.22
N VAL A 59 -4.43 -2.48 3.01
CA VAL A 59 -3.65 -1.52 2.22
C VAL A 59 -3.29 -2.19 0.90
N ILE A 60 -3.70 -1.59 -0.22
CA ILE A 60 -3.57 -2.17 -1.55
C ILE A 60 -2.72 -1.25 -2.42
N GLU A 61 -1.52 -1.70 -2.76
CA GLU A 61 -0.64 -0.95 -3.65
C GLU A 61 -0.84 -1.34 -5.11
N ILE A 62 -1.14 -0.35 -5.96
CA ILE A 62 -1.19 -0.50 -7.41
C ILE A 62 0.21 -0.24 -7.97
N LYS A 63 0.95 -1.31 -8.25
CA LYS A 63 2.36 -1.25 -8.69
C LYS A 63 2.55 -0.82 -10.14
N GLN A 64 1.52 -0.88 -10.99
CA GLN A 64 1.64 -0.60 -12.43
C GLN A 64 0.43 0.16 -12.96
N LYS A 65 0.60 0.78 -14.14
CA LYS A 65 -0.52 1.41 -14.85
C LYS A 65 -1.52 0.35 -15.30
N MET A 66 -2.79 0.57 -15.01
CA MET A 66 -3.91 -0.30 -15.35
C MET A 66 -4.95 0.45 -16.17
N LYS A 67 -5.76 -0.27 -16.95
CA LYS A 67 -6.93 0.29 -17.61
C LYS A 67 -7.95 0.75 -16.56
N LYS A 68 -8.71 1.80 -16.87
CA LYS A 68 -9.75 2.36 -15.99
C LYS A 68 -10.73 1.29 -15.47
N ASP A 69 -11.14 0.35 -16.35
CA ASP A 69 -12.05 -0.74 -15.97
C ASP A 69 -11.44 -1.73 -14.97
N THR A 70 -10.12 -1.90 -14.99
CA THR A 70 -9.44 -2.72 -13.98
C THR A 70 -9.49 -2.04 -12.60
N ILE A 71 -9.33 -0.73 -12.55
CA ILE A 71 -9.50 0.05 -11.31
C ILE A 71 -10.95 0.00 -10.82
N LYS A 72 -11.92 0.08 -11.73
CA LYS A 72 -13.35 -0.10 -11.40
C LYS A 72 -13.61 -1.48 -10.77
N ARG A 73 -13.06 -2.54 -11.38
CA ARG A 73 -13.19 -3.92 -10.84
C ARG A 73 -12.54 -4.07 -9.47
N LEU A 74 -11.38 -3.46 -9.24
CA LEU A 74 -10.75 -3.43 -7.91
C LEU A 74 -11.71 -2.83 -6.87
N TYR A 75 -12.28 -1.68 -7.17
CA TYR A 75 -13.26 -1.06 -6.28
C TYR A 75 -14.52 -1.93 -6.06
N GLN A 76 -15.01 -2.59 -7.09
CA GLN A 76 -16.12 -3.54 -6.99
C GLN A 76 -15.80 -4.75 -6.10
N SER A 77 -14.58 -5.28 -6.17
CA SER A 77 -14.12 -6.34 -5.26
C SER A 77 -14.10 -5.88 -3.80
N LEU A 78 -13.65 -4.66 -3.53
CA LEU A 78 -13.71 -4.05 -2.19
C LEU A 78 -15.15 -3.91 -1.69
N LYS A 79 -16.06 -3.44 -2.55
CA LYS A 79 -17.49 -3.35 -2.21
C LYS A 79 -18.11 -4.72 -1.91
N LYS A 80 -17.83 -5.72 -2.76
CA LYS A 80 -18.30 -7.10 -2.55
C LYS A 80 -17.83 -7.67 -1.21
N ALA A 81 -16.59 -7.37 -0.81
CA ALA A 81 -16.04 -7.77 0.47
C ALA A 81 -16.55 -6.91 1.66
N LYS A 82 -17.29 -5.82 1.41
CA LYS A 82 -17.70 -4.80 2.40
C LYS A 82 -16.49 -4.18 3.13
N MET A 83 -15.40 -3.92 2.40
CA MET A 83 -14.16 -3.34 2.91
C MET A 83 -13.83 -1.98 2.29
N GLN A 84 -14.70 -1.43 1.43
CA GLN A 84 -14.45 -0.19 0.70
C GLN A 84 -14.23 1.05 1.60
N ASP A 85 -14.81 1.05 2.80
CA ASP A 85 -14.72 2.17 3.74
C ASP A 85 -13.50 2.07 4.68
N GLN A 86 -12.90 0.89 4.75
CA GLN A 86 -11.73 0.60 5.59
C GLN A 86 -10.44 0.52 4.79
N ALA A 87 -10.53 0.24 3.49
CA ALA A 87 -9.38 0.05 2.63
C ALA A 87 -8.62 1.35 2.36
N VAL A 88 -7.30 1.23 2.24
CA VAL A 88 -6.42 2.27 1.70
C VAL A 88 -5.89 1.78 0.35
N VAL A 89 -5.91 2.64 -0.67
CA VAL A 89 -5.27 2.34 -1.96
C VAL A 89 -4.11 3.28 -2.18
N THR A 90 -2.94 2.72 -2.44
CA THR A 90 -1.70 3.46 -2.64
C THR A 90 -1.15 3.21 -4.04
N CYS A 91 -0.56 4.23 -4.67
CA CYS A 91 -0.01 4.14 -6.02
C CYS A 91 0.96 5.29 -6.33
N LYS A 92 2.01 5.01 -7.11
CA LYS A 92 2.93 6.04 -7.62
C LYS A 92 2.44 6.75 -8.90
N TYR A 93 1.31 6.36 -9.46
CA TYR A 93 0.78 6.95 -10.71
C TYR A 93 -0.49 7.75 -10.41
N LYS A 94 -0.42 9.07 -10.56
CA LYS A 94 -1.56 10.00 -10.37
C LYS A 94 -2.83 9.55 -11.08
N GLN A 95 -2.71 9.09 -12.33
CA GLN A 95 -3.86 8.66 -13.13
C GLN A 95 -4.64 7.51 -12.48
N GLN A 96 -3.95 6.54 -11.84
CA GLN A 96 -4.61 5.41 -11.19
C GLN A 96 -5.44 5.86 -9.98
N LEU A 97 -4.87 6.75 -9.17
CA LEU A 97 -5.56 7.35 -8.02
C LEU A 97 -6.73 8.23 -8.47
N THR A 98 -6.55 8.99 -9.56
CA THR A 98 -7.66 9.78 -10.16
C THR A 98 -8.78 8.88 -10.65
N TYR A 99 -8.47 7.73 -11.26
CA TYR A 99 -9.50 6.75 -11.64
C TYR A 99 -10.19 6.16 -10.42
N MET A 100 -9.45 5.80 -9.38
CA MET A 100 -10.02 5.26 -8.15
C MET A 100 -10.93 6.30 -7.47
N ARG A 101 -10.52 7.57 -7.38
CA ARG A 101 -11.31 8.66 -6.78
C ARG A 101 -12.69 8.84 -7.44
N LYS A 102 -12.81 8.56 -8.74
CA LYS A 102 -14.11 8.62 -9.46
C LYS A 102 -15.14 7.62 -8.94
N TYR A 103 -14.70 6.52 -8.35
CA TYR A 103 -15.57 5.48 -7.81
C TYR A 103 -15.65 5.51 -6.28
N ALA A 104 -14.56 5.89 -5.64
CA ALA A 104 -14.34 5.82 -4.20
C ALA A 104 -14.18 7.23 -3.60
N HIS A 105 -15.28 7.98 -3.49
CA HIS A 105 -15.27 9.40 -3.10
C HIS A 105 -14.64 9.67 -1.73
N LYS A 106 -14.84 8.77 -0.76
CA LYS A 106 -14.36 8.93 0.63
C LYS A 106 -13.19 8.03 1.01
N MET A 107 -12.82 7.08 0.14
CA MET A 107 -11.74 6.11 0.44
C MET A 107 -10.41 6.85 0.62
N PRO A 108 -9.60 6.49 1.64
CA PRO A 108 -8.24 6.96 1.75
C PRO A 108 -7.41 6.50 0.55
N LEU A 109 -6.81 7.46 -0.16
CA LEU A 109 -5.89 7.21 -1.28
C LEU A 109 -4.57 7.84 -0.95
N GLU A 110 -3.45 7.17 -1.27
CA GLU A 110 -2.11 7.64 -0.98
C GLU A 110 -1.25 7.66 -2.23
N TYR A 111 -0.56 8.77 -2.44
CA TYR A 111 0.39 8.95 -3.53
C TYR A 111 1.80 8.57 -3.06
N VAL A 112 2.37 7.52 -3.64
CA VAL A 112 3.69 7.00 -3.28
C VAL A 112 4.79 7.82 -3.94
N ARG A 113 5.68 8.41 -3.13
CA ARG A 113 6.74 9.32 -3.61
C ARG A 113 8.11 9.05 -3.01
N HIS A 114 9.13 9.14 -3.89
CA HIS A 114 10.56 9.27 -3.54
C HIS A 114 11.09 10.69 -3.81
N ASP A 115 10.24 11.56 -4.35
CA ASP A 115 10.47 12.96 -4.68
C ASP A 115 9.14 13.70 -4.47
N PHE A 116 9.16 15.01 -4.36
CA PHE A 116 7.94 15.80 -4.17
C PHE A 116 8.06 17.17 -4.83
N THR A 117 6.99 17.64 -5.46
CA THR A 117 6.94 18.94 -6.12
C THR A 117 5.68 19.71 -5.74
N GLN A 118 5.70 21.02 -5.93
CA GLN A 118 4.51 21.88 -5.72
C GLN A 118 3.32 21.48 -6.63
N ASN A 119 3.60 20.96 -7.81
CA ASN A 119 2.56 20.42 -8.71
C ASN A 119 1.89 19.16 -8.13
N ASP A 120 2.63 18.38 -7.34
CA ASP A 120 2.06 17.24 -6.62
C ASP A 120 1.07 17.70 -5.56
N LEU A 121 1.42 18.73 -4.77
CA LEU A 121 0.57 19.29 -3.74
C LEU A 121 -0.78 19.77 -4.30
N SER A 122 -0.76 20.58 -5.35
CA SER A 122 -1.96 21.12 -5.99
C SER A 122 -2.90 20.01 -6.47
N TRP A 123 -2.34 18.96 -7.06
CA TRP A 123 -3.11 17.80 -7.52
C TRP A 123 -3.66 16.99 -6.34
N MET A 124 -2.88 16.75 -5.28
CA MET A 124 -3.29 16.03 -4.09
C MET A 124 -4.46 16.72 -3.39
N LYS A 125 -4.40 18.04 -3.25
CA LYS A 125 -5.50 18.86 -2.70
C LYS A 125 -6.76 18.70 -3.52
N LYS A 126 -6.66 18.85 -4.84
CA LYS A 126 -7.80 18.74 -5.77
C LYS A 126 -8.53 17.40 -5.65
N TYR A 127 -7.79 16.31 -5.44
CA TYR A 127 -8.34 14.95 -5.43
C TYR A 127 -8.42 14.34 -4.03
N HIS A 128 -8.16 15.11 -2.98
CA HIS A 128 -8.13 14.64 -1.59
C HIS A 128 -7.26 13.37 -1.44
N ILE A 129 -6.01 13.46 -1.87
CA ILE A 129 -5.02 12.39 -1.84
C ILE A 129 -4.05 12.65 -0.70
N ASN A 130 -3.77 11.62 0.11
CA ASN A 130 -2.74 11.62 1.13
C ASN A 130 -1.37 11.28 0.51
N VAL A 131 -0.30 11.41 1.27
CA VAL A 131 1.06 11.06 0.82
C VAL A 131 1.54 9.78 1.49
N SER A 132 2.21 8.93 0.70
CA SER A 132 3.03 7.82 1.17
C SER A 132 4.46 8.09 0.70
N ILE A 133 5.35 8.52 1.60
CA ILE A 133 6.61 9.18 1.26
C ILE A 133 7.83 8.44 1.84
N ASP A 134 8.93 8.45 1.07
CA ASP A 134 10.21 7.94 1.55
C ASP A 134 10.72 8.80 2.73
N LYS A 135 11.08 8.13 3.82
CA LYS A 135 11.61 8.77 5.03
C LYS A 135 12.84 9.64 4.77
N ASN A 136 13.64 9.30 3.74
CA ASN A 136 14.90 9.97 3.47
C ASN A 136 14.73 11.36 2.84
N ILE A 137 13.53 11.66 2.32
CA ILE A 137 13.24 12.97 1.72
C ILE A 137 12.27 13.81 2.54
N LEU A 138 11.68 13.24 3.60
CA LEU A 138 10.71 13.96 4.43
C LEU A 138 11.42 14.92 5.40
N SER A 139 11.34 16.22 5.13
CA SER A 139 11.81 17.29 6.00
C SER A 139 10.71 17.80 6.94
N ASP A 140 11.09 18.55 7.98
CA ASP A 140 10.14 19.16 8.89
C ASP A 140 9.25 20.20 8.19
N ASP A 141 9.80 20.95 7.23
CA ASP A 141 9.02 21.87 6.38
C ASP A 141 7.96 21.13 5.56
N MET A 142 8.28 19.94 5.05
CA MET A 142 7.30 19.09 4.33
C MET A 142 6.23 18.56 5.26
N ILE A 143 6.57 18.18 6.49
CA ILE A 143 5.59 17.77 7.50
C ILE A 143 4.60 18.90 7.74
N GLN A 144 5.10 20.10 8.04
CA GLN A 144 4.27 21.28 8.24
C GLN A 144 3.41 21.62 7.01
N LEU A 145 3.99 21.52 5.80
CA LEU A 145 3.28 21.75 4.54
C LEU A 145 2.10 20.78 4.37
N PHE A 146 2.31 19.48 4.63
CA PHE A 146 1.25 18.48 4.52
C PHE A 146 0.17 18.68 5.59
N GLU A 147 0.54 18.93 6.83
CA GLU A 147 -0.39 19.19 7.93
C GLU A 147 -1.27 20.42 7.66
N THR A 148 -0.67 21.54 7.27
CA THR A 148 -1.40 22.77 6.92
C THR A 148 -2.41 22.57 5.79
N ASN A 149 -2.14 21.61 4.90
CA ASN A 149 -3.04 21.25 3.80
C ASN A 149 -3.95 20.04 4.08
N ASN A 150 -4.02 19.57 5.34
CA ASN A 150 -4.81 18.39 5.75
C ASN A 150 -4.47 17.11 4.96
N ILE A 151 -3.21 16.93 4.58
CA ILE A 151 -2.69 15.75 3.90
C ILE A 151 -2.07 14.83 4.95
N LYS A 152 -2.61 13.63 5.12
CA LYS A 152 -2.04 12.63 6.02
C LYS A 152 -0.76 12.05 5.42
N ILE A 153 0.22 11.84 6.30
CA ILE A 153 1.54 11.30 5.94
C ILE A 153 1.62 9.84 6.37
N ASN A 154 1.91 8.96 5.41
CA ASN A 154 2.38 7.60 5.64
C ASN A 154 3.85 7.56 5.26
N ILE A 155 4.73 7.24 6.20
CA ILE A 155 6.17 7.20 5.97
C ILE A 155 6.67 5.77 5.82
N TRP A 156 7.63 5.53 4.94
CA TRP A 156 8.23 4.22 4.69
C TRP A 156 9.72 4.30 4.32
N THR A 157 10.55 3.26 4.57
CA THR A 157 10.25 2.11 5.39
C THR A 157 10.93 2.31 6.75
N ILE A 158 10.21 2.10 7.83
CA ILE A 158 10.70 2.26 9.20
C ILE A 158 10.86 0.87 9.81
N ASN A 159 12.10 0.45 10.06
CA ASN A 159 12.42 -0.92 10.51
C ASN A 159 13.12 -0.96 11.88
N ASN A 160 13.25 0.19 12.57
CA ASN A 160 13.76 0.21 13.95
C ASN A 160 12.96 1.14 14.83
N LYS A 161 13.05 0.90 16.15
CA LYS A 161 12.29 1.63 17.17
C LYS A 161 12.73 3.11 17.28
N ASP A 162 14.00 3.41 17.12
CA ASP A 162 14.50 4.80 17.26
C ASP A 162 13.96 5.68 16.12
N GLN A 163 13.96 5.17 14.91
CA GLN A 163 13.33 5.88 13.78
C GLN A 163 11.83 6.05 14.00
N LEU A 164 11.16 5.02 14.52
CA LEU A 164 9.74 5.09 14.82
C LEU A 164 9.46 6.21 15.83
N TYR A 165 10.18 6.23 16.97
CA TYR A 165 10.03 7.27 17.98
C TYR A 165 10.35 8.66 17.44
N ASN A 166 11.42 8.79 16.65
CA ASN A 166 11.77 10.08 16.04
C ASN A 166 10.62 10.63 15.19
N PHE A 167 10.03 9.83 14.31
CA PHE A 167 8.96 10.29 13.44
C PHE A 167 7.61 10.45 14.15
N THR A 168 7.30 9.61 15.13
CA THR A 168 6.07 9.76 15.93
C THR A 168 6.11 11.03 16.80
N ASN A 169 7.27 11.38 17.35
CA ASN A 169 7.47 12.66 18.07
C ASN A 169 7.31 13.89 17.17
N LYS A 170 7.52 13.75 15.87
CA LYS A 170 7.23 14.78 14.87
C LYS A 170 5.75 14.76 14.40
N GLY A 171 4.86 14.01 15.06
CA GLY A 171 3.44 13.96 14.73
C GLY A 171 3.04 12.95 13.65
N ILE A 172 3.98 12.19 13.09
CA ILE A 172 3.64 11.16 12.08
C ILE A 172 2.87 10.01 12.74
N LYS A 173 1.67 9.71 12.20
CA LYS A 173 0.75 8.73 12.78
C LYS A 173 0.66 7.42 12.00
N ILE A 174 1.20 7.39 10.77
CA ILE A 174 1.12 6.21 9.90
C ILE A 174 2.51 5.88 9.42
N VAL A 175 2.95 4.66 9.71
CA VAL A 175 4.25 4.14 9.27
C VAL A 175 4.08 2.82 8.54
N THR A 176 4.89 2.60 7.52
CA THR A 176 5.04 1.30 6.85
C THR A 176 6.35 0.68 7.26
N SER A 177 6.30 -0.55 7.74
CA SER A 177 7.44 -1.34 8.18
C SER A 177 7.45 -2.71 7.50
N ASP A 178 8.63 -3.28 7.33
CA ASP A 178 8.80 -4.68 6.90
C ASP A 178 8.67 -5.67 8.08
N ASP A 179 8.71 -5.17 9.32
CA ASP A 179 8.64 -5.97 10.54
C ASP A 179 7.64 -5.38 11.56
N VAL A 180 7.28 -6.18 12.56
CA VAL A 180 6.46 -5.75 13.68
C VAL A 180 7.38 -5.10 14.73
N LEU A 181 7.31 -3.78 14.85
CA LEU A 181 8.17 -2.99 15.72
C LEU A 181 7.76 -3.00 17.21
N TRP A 182 6.60 -3.57 17.53
CA TRP A 182 5.99 -3.54 18.86
C TRP A 182 6.11 -4.88 19.64
N LYS A 183 6.90 -5.81 19.16
CA LYS A 183 7.18 -7.02 19.97
C LYS A 183 7.94 -6.59 21.20
N GLU A 184 7.30 -6.75 22.35
CA GLU A 184 7.94 -6.70 23.66
C GLU A 184 9.03 -7.76 23.77
#